data_2d4a698b642926e7ff5968e7f924c4b0
#
_entry.id   2d4a698b642926e7ff5968e7f924c4b0
#
_cell.length_a   1.000
_cell.length_b   1.000
_cell.length_c   1.000
_cell.angle_alpha   90.00
_cell.angle_beta   90.00
_cell.angle_gamma   90.00
#
_symmetry.space_group_name_H-M   'P 1'
#
loop_
_entity.id
_entity.type
_entity.pdbx_description
1 polymer ?
#
loop_
_entity_poly.entity_id
_entity_poly.type
_entity_poly.pdbx_seq_one_letter_code
_entity_poly.pdbx_strand_id
1 'polypeptide(L)'
;AINNPKYSKKILQTNEFKESIEITSVDIDEKIKIEYPNLYNLMFNKKIRDFFINCEQKKDIKIYIHLEKIKTINNLNLDSQKKYHYDTFYNTFKAWLYIDDVTLDDGPFFYIKNSHKVSVKRFFIEWIFSILYAFNKNIDPSFRFGNSSKNQKKLNAIAKKFDNNKNTFITANTHGLHRRGDSKLNTIRNSIHFYSRENPFKVII
;
A
#
# COMPACT_ATOMS: atom_id res chain seq x y z
N ALA A 1 -18.74 5.94 7.92
CA ALA A 1 -17.49 6.16 8.67
C ALA A 1 -16.61 7.21 7.98
N ILE A 2 -16.25 7.04 6.71
CA ILE A 2 -15.23 7.90 6.03
C ILE A 2 -15.65 9.37 5.94
N ASN A 3 -16.94 9.69 5.90
CA ASN A 3 -17.46 11.04 5.87
C ASN A 3 -17.83 11.57 7.26
N ASN A 4 -17.60 10.80 8.32
CA ASN A 4 -17.89 11.22 9.68
C ASN A 4 -16.62 11.83 10.30
N PRO A 5 -16.59 13.15 10.59
CA PRO A 5 -15.40 13.84 11.10
C PRO A 5 -14.94 13.33 12.47
N LYS A 6 -15.81 12.64 13.23
CA LYS A 6 -15.46 12.01 14.49
C LYS A 6 -14.39 10.91 14.33
N TYR A 7 -14.40 10.20 13.19
CA TYR A 7 -13.53 9.05 12.93
C TYR A 7 -12.53 9.30 11.81
N SER A 8 -12.89 10.13 10.83
CA SER A 8 -12.04 10.36 9.67
C SER A 8 -10.89 11.31 10.00
N LYS A 9 -9.72 10.96 9.50
CA LYS A 9 -8.50 11.77 9.58
C LYS A 9 -7.99 12.03 8.18
N LYS A 10 -7.64 13.28 7.87
CA LYS A 10 -6.82 13.55 6.69
C LYS A 10 -5.40 13.09 6.97
N ILE A 11 -4.86 12.24 6.11
CA ILE A 11 -3.46 11.86 6.18
C ILE A 11 -2.65 13.07 5.74
N LEU A 12 -1.88 13.64 6.69
CA LEU A 12 -0.95 14.73 6.39
C LEU A 12 0.16 14.18 5.52
N GLN A 13 0.18 14.64 4.28
CA GLN A 13 1.19 14.29 3.30
C GLN A 13 2.22 15.41 3.20
N THR A 14 3.40 15.12 2.66
CA THR A 14 4.35 16.18 2.28
C THR A 14 3.70 17.19 1.35
N ASN A 15 4.17 18.43 1.33
CA ASN A 15 3.54 19.51 0.53
C ASN A 15 3.34 19.12 -0.94
N GLU A 16 4.28 18.42 -1.54
CA GLU A 16 4.21 17.90 -2.92
C GLU A 16 3.06 16.90 -3.14
N PHE A 17 2.75 16.11 -2.13
CA PHE A 17 1.64 15.14 -2.18
C PHE A 17 0.27 15.81 -2.07
N LYS A 18 0.15 16.86 -1.25
CA LYS A 18 -1.11 17.58 -1.05
C LYS A 18 -1.66 18.21 -2.32
N GLU A 19 -0.78 18.53 -3.26
CA GLU A 19 -1.18 19.13 -4.54
C GLU A 19 -1.75 18.12 -5.54
N SER A 20 -1.47 16.83 -5.36
CA SER A 20 -1.89 15.78 -6.32
C SER A 20 -3.07 14.97 -5.85
N ILE A 21 -3.10 14.59 -4.58
CA ILE A 21 -4.13 13.72 -4.02
C ILE A 21 -4.50 14.11 -2.59
N GLU A 22 -5.75 13.90 -2.27
CA GLU A 22 -6.27 13.98 -0.90
C GLU A 22 -6.57 12.58 -0.41
N ILE A 23 -5.97 12.19 0.73
CA ILE A 23 -6.24 10.92 1.38
C ILE A 23 -6.96 11.18 2.69
N THR A 24 -8.13 10.56 2.85
CA THR A 24 -8.86 10.50 4.11
C THR A 24 -8.87 9.08 4.60
N SER A 25 -8.56 8.84 5.86
CA SER A 25 -8.58 7.51 6.47
C SER A 25 -9.42 7.46 7.73
N VAL A 26 -9.92 6.26 8.03
CA VAL A 26 -10.56 5.91 9.29
C VAL A 26 -9.91 4.63 9.80
N ASP A 27 -9.29 4.71 10.98
CA ASP A 27 -8.77 3.51 11.65
C ASP A 27 -9.95 2.68 12.16
N ILE A 28 -9.96 1.39 11.81
CA ILE A 28 -10.98 0.44 12.26
C ILE A 28 -10.53 -0.15 13.58
N ASP A 29 -11.00 0.41 14.66
CA ASP A 29 -10.72 0.00 16.03
C ASP A 29 -12.02 -0.22 16.82
N GLU A 30 -11.92 -0.52 18.11
CA GLU A 30 -13.09 -0.75 18.95
C GLU A 30 -14.02 0.45 19.09
N LYS A 31 -13.52 1.68 18.88
CA LYS A 31 -14.32 2.91 19.03
C LYS A 31 -15.43 3.00 17.99
N ILE A 32 -15.25 2.38 16.82
CA ILE A 32 -16.26 2.40 15.77
C ILE A 32 -17.29 1.26 15.86
N LYS A 33 -17.10 0.33 16.80
CA LYS A 33 -17.94 -0.87 16.95
C LYS A 33 -19.43 -0.56 17.09
N ILE A 34 -19.75 0.46 17.87
CA ILE A 34 -21.16 0.81 18.17
C ILE A 34 -21.86 1.37 16.93
N GLU A 35 -21.20 2.29 16.22
CA GLU A 35 -21.82 2.99 15.08
C GLU A 35 -21.67 2.21 13.76
N TYR A 36 -20.61 1.40 13.63
CA TYR A 36 -20.31 0.65 12.41
C TYR A 36 -19.95 -0.83 12.69
N PRO A 37 -20.91 -1.60 13.25
CA PRO A 37 -20.63 -2.97 13.68
C PRO A 37 -20.16 -3.89 12.54
N ASN A 38 -20.69 -3.73 11.33
CA ASN A 38 -20.27 -4.54 10.18
C ASN A 38 -18.81 -4.28 9.79
N LEU A 39 -18.37 -3.02 9.88
CA LEU A 39 -16.99 -2.65 9.60
C LEU A 39 -16.05 -3.20 10.67
N TYR A 40 -16.49 -3.15 11.93
CA TYR A 40 -15.77 -3.75 13.05
C TYR A 40 -15.64 -5.28 12.92
N ASN A 41 -16.76 -5.97 12.58
CA ASN A 41 -16.75 -7.42 12.38
C ASN A 41 -15.83 -7.87 11.24
N LEU A 42 -15.63 -7.04 10.22
CA LEU A 42 -14.65 -7.29 9.17
C LEU A 42 -13.23 -7.36 9.73
N MET A 43 -12.89 -6.50 10.67
CA MET A 43 -11.58 -6.48 11.34
C MET A 43 -11.28 -7.79 12.08
N PHE A 44 -12.28 -8.33 12.77
CA PHE A 44 -12.15 -9.55 13.55
C PHE A 44 -12.51 -10.82 12.76
N ASN A 45 -12.62 -10.70 11.42
CA ASN A 45 -12.91 -11.86 10.58
C ASN A 45 -11.76 -12.87 10.66
N LYS A 46 -12.07 -14.06 11.20
CA LYS A 46 -11.08 -15.11 11.40
C LYS A 46 -10.38 -15.52 10.10
N LYS A 47 -11.10 -15.56 8.97
CA LYS A 47 -10.50 -15.95 7.68
C LYS A 47 -9.44 -14.96 7.22
N ILE A 48 -9.65 -13.66 7.45
CA ILE A 48 -8.65 -12.63 7.14
C ILE A 48 -7.44 -12.77 8.06
N ARG A 49 -7.66 -12.97 9.36
CA ARG A 49 -6.57 -13.19 10.31
C ARG A 49 -5.74 -14.43 9.95
N ASP A 50 -6.40 -15.57 9.73
CA ASP A 50 -5.75 -16.84 9.38
C ASP A 50 -4.98 -16.71 8.06
N PHE A 51 -5.50 -15.95 7.09
CA PHE A 51 -4.81 -15.67 5.85
C PHE A 51 -3.47 -14.94 6.10
N PHE A 52 -3.46 -13.87 6.90
CA PHE A 52 -2.22 -13.15 7.21
C PHE A 52 -1.23 -14.00 8.02
N ILE A 53 -1.71 -14.77 9.02
CA ILE A 53 -0.89 -15.71 9.78
C ILE A 53 -0.18 -16.69 8.85
N ASN A 54 -0.91 -17.28 7.91
CA ASN A 54 -0.36 -18.24 6.95
C ASN A 54 0.63 -17.58 5.98
N CYS A 55 0.32 -16.37 5.49
CA CYS A 55 1.21 -15.64 4.58
C CYS A 55 2.52 -15.23 5.23
N GLU A 56 2.48 -14.78 6.49
CA GLU A 56 3.66 -14.32 7.19
C GLU A 56 4.36 -15.40 8.01
N GLN A 57 3.74 -16.60 8.11
CA GLN A 57 4.25 -17.75 8.86
C GLN A 57 4.55 -17.41 10.33
N LYS A 58 3.74 -16.57 10.93
CA LYS A 58 3.85 -16.12 12.32
C LYS A 58 2.69 -16.66 13.14
N LYS A 59 2.94 -17.03 14.40
CA LYS A 59 1.91 -17.57 15.30
C LYS A 59 0.95 -16.48 15.79
N ASP A 60 1.46 -15.29 16.02
CA ASP A 60 0.66 -14.13 16.39
C ASP A 60 1.02 -12.93 15.53
N ILE A 61 0.00 -12.19 15.11
CA ILE A 61 0.15 -11.09 14.17
C ILE A 61 -0.84 -9.99 14.51
N LYS A 62 -0.35 -8.77 14.59
CA LYS A 62 -1.19 -7.59 14.70
C LYS A 62 -1.53 -7.10 13.30
N ILE A 63 -2.81 -7.13 12.96
CA ILE A 63 -3.33 -6.61 11.70
C ILE A 63 -3.90 -5.23 11.94
N TYR A 64 -3.41 -4.26 11.18
CA TYR A 64 -3.95 -2.90 11.15
C TYR A 64 -4.94 -2.82 9.99
N ILE A 65 -6.09 -2.23 10.26
CA ILE A 65 -7.14 -2.09 9.26
C ILE A 65 -7.61 -0.63 9.24
N HIS A 66 -7.64 -0.05 8.06
CA HIS A 66 -8.20 1.29 7.90
C HIS A 66 -8.99 1.39 6.59
N LEU A 67 -10.05 2.15 6.64
CA LEU A 67 -10.79 2.58 5.46
C LEU A 67 -10.07 3.79 4.87
N GLU A 68 -9.79 3.76 3.58
CA GLU A 68 -9.09 4.81 2.87
C GLU A 68 -9.94 5.33 1.69
N LYS A 69 -10.06 6.65 1.60
CA LYS A 69 -10.60 7.36 0.45
C LYS A 69 -9.50 8.19 -0.18
N ILE A 70 -9.18 7.91 -1.42
CA ILE A 70 -8.20 8.66 -2.21
C ILE A 70 -8.96 9.46 -3.25
N LYS A 71 -8.78 10.78 -3.24
CA LYS A 71 -9.30 11.69 -4.25
C LYS A 71 -8.17 12.31 -5.03
N THR A 72 -8.18 12.21 -6.35
CA THR A 72 -7.21 12.87 -7.22
C THR A 72 -7.64 14.31 -7.47
N ILE A 73 -6.84 15.27 -7.01
CA ILE A 73 -7.15 16.70 -7.08
C ILE A 73 -6.33 17.43 -8.16
N ASN A 74 -5.21 16.88 -8.56
CA ASN A 74 -4.36 17.43 -9.61
C ASN A 74 -3.63 16.32 -10.37
N ASN A 75 -3.33 16.53 -11.64
CA ASN A 75 -2.57 15.60 -12.48
C ASN A 75 -1.05 15.76 -12.37
N LEU A 76 -0.56 16.57 -11.45
CA LEU A 76 0.88 16.67 -11.18
C LEU A 76 1.41 15.30 -10.73
N ASN A 77 2.49 14.84 -11.37
CA ASN A 77 3.14 13.55 -11.07
C ASN A 77 3.96 13.57 -9.77
N LEU A 78 3.46 14.24 -8.75
CA LEU A 78 4.12 14.41 -7.45
C LEU A 78 3.86 13.23 -6.49
N ASP A 79 2.89 12.37 -6.82
CA ASP A 79 2.58 11.18 -6.01
C ASP A 79 3.70 10.15 -6.12
N SER A 80 4.53 10.08 -5.10
CA SER A 80 5.64 9.13 -5.02
C SER A 80 5.19 7.65 -5.04
N GLN A 81 3.93 7.36 -4.66
CA GLN A 81 3.36 6.02 -4.74
C GLN A 81 3.07 5.56 -6.18
N LYS A 82 3.08 6.47 -7.14
CA LYS A 82 3.00 6.16 -8.57
C LYS A 82 4.30 5.63 -9.18
N LYS A 83 5.41 5.67 -8.44
CA LYS A 83 6.69 5.06 -8.85
C LYS A 83 6.78 3.64 -8.32
N TYR A 84 7.35 2.71 -9.12
CA TYR A 84 7.59 1.36 -8.62
C TYR A 84 8.54 1.37 -7.44
N HIS A 85 8.11 0.75 -6.36
CA HIS A 85 8.86 0.65 -5.10
C HIS A 85 8.51 -0.66 -4.41
N TYR A 86 9.21 -0.98 -3.36
CA TYR A 86 8.82 -1.97 -2.35
C TYR A 86 8.86 -1.34 -0.96
N ASP A 87 8.00 -1.82 -0.08
CA ASP A 87 7.81 -1.19 1.23
C ASP A 87 8.90 -1.52 2.22
N THR A 88 9.44 -2.75 2.12
CA THR A 88 10.37 -3.33 3.09
C THR A 88 11.39 -4.21 2.40
N PHE A 89 12.49 -4.51 3.08
CA PHE A 89 13.50 -5.47 2.62
C PHE A 89 13.20 -6.91 3.09
N TYR A 90 12.04 -7.15 3.68
CA TYR A 90 11.56 -8.46 4.12
C TYR A 90 10.11 -8.66 3.67
N ASN A 91 9.66 -9.92 3.72
CA ASN A 91 8.30 -10.25 3.34
C ASN A 91 7.28 -9.54 4.22
N THR A 92 6.43 -8.76 3.59
CA THR A 92 5.33 -8.04 4.24
C THR A 92 4.11 -8.14 3.37
N PHE A 93 2.99 -8.56 3.95
CA PHE A 93 1.76 -8.71 3.22
C PHE A 93 0.82 -7.55 3.49
N LYS A 94 0.20 -7.07 2.42
CA LYS A 94 -0.90 -6.12 2.45
C LYS A 94 -2.08 -6.68 1.68
N ALA A 95 -3.26 -6.23 2.05
CA ALA A 95 -4.46 -6.51 1.29
C ALA A 95 -5.31 -5.24 1.15
N TRP A 96 -6.10 -5.21 0.08
CA TRP A 96 -7.05 -4.16 -0.22
C TRP A 96 -8.39 -4.80 -0.58
N LEU A 97 -9.45 -4.36 0.06
CA LEU A 97 -10.80 -4.65 -0.36
C LEU A 97 -11.35 -3.41 -1.05
N TYR A 98 -11.57 -3.50 -2.35
CA TYR A 98 -12.19 -2.41 -3.10
C TYR A 98 -13.69 -2.34 -2.77
N ILE A 99 -14.13 -1.18 -2.33
CA ILE A 99 -15.54 -0.93 -1.98
C ILE A 99 -16.34 -0.57 -3.23
N ASP A 100 -15.70 0.13 -4.15
CA ASP A 100 -16.26 0.55 -5.43
C ASP A 100 -15.55 -0.19 -6.58
N ASP A 101 -16.14 -0.12 -7.77
CA ASP A 101 -15.46 -0.55 -8.98
C ASP A 101 -14.21 0.31 -9.20
N VAL A 102 -13.11 -0.32 -9.54
CA VAL A 102 -11.82 0.37 -9.77
C VAL A 102 -11.36 0.07 -11.18
N THR A 103 -11.33 1.11 -11.99
CA THR A 103 -10.85 1.07 -13.38
C THR A 103 -9.39 1.50 -13.46
N LEU A 104 -8.81 1.41 -14.67
CA LEU A 104 -7.45 1.92 -14.91
C LEU A 104 -7.32 3.43 -14.66
N ASP A 105 -8.44 4.16 -14.72
CA ASP A 105 -8.48 5.60 -14.52
C ASP A 105 -8.53 6.02 -13.04
N ASP A 106 -8.78 5.07 -12.12
CA ASP A 106 -8.93 5.32 -10.69
C ASP A 106 -7.65 5.05 -9.88
N GLY A 107 -6.54 4.84 -10.57
CA GLY A 107 -5.25 4.55 -9.95
C GLY A 107 -5.21 3.20 -9.24
N PRO A 108 -5.49 2.08 -9.93
CA PRO A 108 -5.50 0.76 -9.33
C PRO A 108 -4.12 0.32 -8.86
N PHE A 109 -4.08 -0.77 -8.10
CA PHE A 109 -2.83 -1.38 -7.68
C PHE A 109 -2.14 -2.08 -8.87
N PHE A 110 -0.84 -1.82 -9.06
CA PHE A 110 0.01 -2.47 -10.06
C PHE A 110 1.09 -3.28 -9.35
N TYR A 111 1.36 -4.48 -9.84
CA TYR A 111 2.34 -5.38 -9.23
C TYR A 111 3.15 -6.16 -10.27
N ILE A 112 4.46 -6.26 -10.04
CA ILE A 112 5.36 -7.08 -10.86
C ILE A 112 5.41 -8.49 -10.27
N LYS A 113 4.83 -9.47 -10.98
CA LYS A 113 4.80 -10.86 -10.54
C LYS A 113 6.22 -11.38 -10.26
N ASN A 114 6.39 -12.15 -9.19
CA ASN A 114 7.65 -12.74 -8.74
C ASN A 114 8.75 -11.75 -8.32
N SER A 115 8.51 -10.45 -8.32
CA SER A 115 9.50 -9.45 -7.93
C SER A 115 9.82 -9.44 -6.43
N HIS A 116 9.03 -10.14 -5.60
CA HIS A 116 9.32 -10.35 -4.18
C HIS A 116 10.46 -11.36 -3.94
N LYS A 117 10.81 -12.17 -4.95
CA LYS A 117 11.91 -13.13 -4.82
C LYS A 117 13.25 -12.39 -4.83
N VAL A 118 14.03 -12.57 -3.78
CA VAL A 118 15.34 -11.95 -3.66
C VAL A 118 16.34 -12.73 -4.49
N SER A 119 16.93 -12.10 -5.49
CA SER A 119 18.10 -12.62 -6.20
C SER A 119 19.37 -12.06 -5.55
N VAL A 120 20.49 -12.75 -5.76
CA VAL A 120 21.81 -12.28 -5.31
C VAL A 120 22.09 -10.85 -5.80
N LYS A 121 21.76 -10.55 -7.06
CA LYS A 121 21.89 -9.20 -7.61
C LYS A 121 21.04 -8.18 -6.86
N ARG A 122 19.79 -8.51 -6.55
CA ARG A 122 18.89 -7.63 -5.78
C ARG A 122 19.43 -7.40 -4.39
N PHE A 123 19.91 -8.45 -3.71
CA PHE A 123 20.51 -8.33 -2.38
C PHE A 123 21.66 -7.31 -2.36
N PHE A 124 22.61 -7.42 -3.29
CA PHE A 124 23.71 -6.46 -3.38
C PHE A 124 23.26 -5.03 -3.68
N ILE A 125 22.26 -4.87 -4.55
CA ILE A 125 21.70 -3.54 -4.83
C ILE A 125 21.07 -2.93 -3.56
N GLU A 126 20.25 -3.69 -2.84
CA GLU A 126 19.61 -3.23 -1.61
C GLU A 126 20.65 -2.91 -0.53
N TRP A 127 21.68 -3.72 -0.41
CA TRP A 127 22.79 -3.51 0.53
C TRP A 127 23.54 -2.21 0.23
N ILE A 128 23.92 -1.97 -1.03
CA ILE A 128 24.59 -0.74 -1.45
C ILE A 128 23.71 0.48 -1.16
N PHE A 129 22.41 0.42 -1.53
CA PHE A 129 21.49 1.52 -1.26
C PHE A 129 21.30 1.79 0.23
N SER A 130 21.30 0.75 1.07
CA SER A 130 21.23 0.91 2.53
C SER A 130 22.44 1.68 3.06
N ILE A 131 23.63 1.38 2.56
CA ILE A 131 24.86 2.08 2.91
C ILE A 131 24.78 3.54 2.44
N LEU A 132 24.43 3.77 1.16
CA LEU A 132 24.29 5.11 0.61
C LEU A 132 23.27 5.95 1.38
N TYR A 133 22.13 5.37 1.78
CA TYR A 133 21.14 6.03 2.61
C TYR A 133 21.67 6.39 4.01
N ALA A 134 22.51 5.55 4.60
CA ALA A 134 23.13 5.84 5.89
C ALA A 134 24.00 7.10 5.85
N PHE A 135 24.70 7.31 4.74
CA PHE A 135 25.57 8.49 4.53
C PHE A 135 24.85 9.70 3.93
N ASN A 136 23.79 9.48 3.15
CA ASN A 136 23.05 10.54 2.48
C ASN A 136 21.54 10.36 2.65
N LYS A 137 20.95 11.12 3.57
CA LYS A 137 19.50 11.06 3.87
C LYS A 137 18.60 11.59 2.76
N ASN A 138 19.16 12.21 1.72
CA ASN A 138 18.39 12.62 0.54
C ASN A 138 18.09 11.44 -0.40
N ILE A 139 18.71 10.28 -0.19
CA ILE A 139 18.37 9.05 -0.92
C ILE A 139 17.06 8.50 -0.36
N ASP A 140 16.11 8.20 -1.24
CA ASP A 140 14.82 7.63 -0.84
C ASP A 140 14.99 6.20 -0.27
N PRO A 141 14.66 5.96 1.02
CA PRO A 141 14.84 4.65 1.64
C PRO A 141 13.85 3.60 1.12
N SER A 142 12.80 4.00 0.43
CA SER A 142 11.79 3.10 -0.13
C SER A 142 12.19 2.48 -1.47
N PHE A 143 13.46 2.57 -1.83
CA PHE A 143 14.02 1.96 -3.05
C PHE A 143 13.12 2.16 -4.27
N ARG A 144 12.79 3.41 -4.57
CA ARG A 144 11.97 3.74 -5.73
C ARG A 144 12.79 3.60 -6.99
N PHE A 145 12.46 2.54 -7.73
CA PHE A 145 13.17 2.24 -8.97
C PHE A 145 12.84 3.23 -10.06
N GLY A 146 13.85 4.02 -10.37
CA GLY A 146 13.98 4.70 -11.62
C GLY A 146 13.03 5.87 -11.84
N ASN A 147 13.55 7.08 -11.65
CA ASN A 147 12.93 8.31 -12.17
C ASN A 147 12.94 8.36 -13.71
N SER A 148 13.61 7.39 -14.40
CA SER A 148 13.64 7.43 -15.85
C SER A 148 12.32 6.91 -16.42
N SER A 149 11.69 7.70 -17.29
CA SER A 149 10.47 7.34 -18.00
C SER A 149 10.58 6.02 -18.76
N LYS A 150 11.78 5.69 -19.25
CA LYS A 150 12.07 4.44 -19.98
C LYS A 150 11.92 3.20 -19.08
N ASN A 151 12.43 3.25 -17.85
CA ASN A 151 12.31 2.13 -16.90
C ASN A 151 10.87 1.95 -16.42
N GLN A 152 10.14 3.03 -16.15
CA GLN A 152 8.73 2.97 -15.79
C GLN A 152 7.88 2.35 -16.91
N LYS A 153 8.12 2.70 -18.16
CA LYS A 153 7.43 2.09 -19.31
C LYS A 153 7.66 0.59 -19.42
N LYS A 154 8.92 0.14 -19.24
CA LYS A 154 9.25 -1.30 -19.25
C LYS A 154 8.55 -2.05 -18.12
N LEU A 155 8.56 -1.52 -16.91
CA LEU A 155 7.89 -2.14 -15.76
C LEU A 155 6.37 -2.15 -15.94
N ASN A 156 5.77 -1.10 -16.50
CA ASN A 156 4.34 -1.05 -16.79
C ASN A 156 3.89 -2.11 -17.81
N ALA A 157 4.75 -2.46 -18.77
CA ALA A 157 4.44 -3.47 -19.78
C ALA A 157 4.31 -4.89 -19.19
N ILE A 158 5.02 -5.19 -18.10
CA ILE A 158 5.02 -6.51 -17.46
C ILE A 158 4.20 -6.56 -16.16
N ALA A 159 3.71 -5.42 -15.70
CA ALA A 159 2.95 -5.34 -14.47
C ALA A 159 1.54 -5.91 -14.63
N LYS A 160 1.10 -6.70 -13.66
CA LYS A 160 -0.31 -7.00 -13.50
C LYS A 160 -1.01 -5.76 -12.92
N LYS A 161 -2.07 -5.35 -13.60
CA LYS A 161 -2.94 -4.23 -13.21
C LYS A 161 -4.19 -4.82 -12.57
N PHE A 162 -4.59 -4.28 -11.43
CA PHE A 162 -5.73 -4.77 -10.66
C PHE A 162 -6.90 -3.80 -10.78
N ASP A 163 -7.40 -3.66 -12.02
CA ASP A 163 -8.68 -3.07 -12.34
C ASP A 163 -9.77 -4.14 -12.09
N ASN A 164 -10.59 -3.93 -11.10
CA ASN A 164 -11.52 -4.95 -10.62
C ASN A 164 -12.84 -4.34 -10.17
N ASN A 165 -13.87 -5.16 -10.20
CA ASN A 165 -15.17 -4.79 -9.66
C ASN A 165 -15.11 -4.60 -8.13
N LYS A 166 -16.07 -3.87 -7.60
CA LYS A 166 -16.30 -3.75 -6.17
C LYS A 166 -16.33 -5.10 -5.46
N ASN A 167 -16.05 -5.10 -4.17
CA ASN A 167 -15.95 -6.29 -3.33
C ASN A 167 -14.81 -7.25 -3.72
N THR A 168 -13.85 -6.81 -4.53
CA THR A 168 -12.65 -7.59 -4.83
C THR A 168 -11.61 -7.43 -3.73
N PHE A 169 -11.17 -8.56 -3.19
CA PHE A 169 -10.09 -8.62 -2.20
C PHE A 169 -8.76 -8.94 -2.88
N ILE A 170 -7.85 -8.00 -2.88
CA ILE A 170 -6.51 -8.09 -3.50
C ILE A 170 -5.49 -8.26 -2.39
N THR A 171 -4.58 -9.21 -2.57
CA THR A 171 -3.47 -9.43 -1.64
C THR A 171 -2.14 -9.39 -2.37
N ALA A 172 -1.12 -8.86 -1.72
CA ALA A 172 0.22 -8.82 -2.28
C ALA A 172 1.30 -8.88 -1.19
N ASN A 173 2.40 -9.56 -1.53
CA ASN A 173 3.64 -9.41 -0.79
C ASN A 173 4.32 -8.11 -1.25
N THR A 174 4.29 -7.08 -0.42
CA THR A 174 4.79 -5.73 -0.76
C THR A 174 6.31 -5.59 -0.65
N HIS A 175 7.03 -6.68 -0.37
CA HIS A 175 8.44 -6.81 -0.70
C HIS A 175 8.67 -6.89 -2.22
N GLY A 176 7.63 -7.21 -3.00
CA GLY A 176 7.65 -7.12 -4.46
C GLY A 176 7.44 -5.71 -4.97
N LEU A 177 7.92 -5.46 -6.19
CA LEU A 177 7.76 -4.19 -6.87
C LEU A 177 6.29 -3.92 -7.17
N HIS A 178 5.80 -2.82 -6.67
CA HIS A 178 4.43 -2.37 -6.86
C HIS A 178 4.34 -0.85 -6.93
N ARG A 179 3.21 -0.37 -7.39
CA ARG A 179 2.87 1.05 -7.41
C ARG A 179 1.37 1.27 -7.40
N ARG A 180 0.96 2.48 -7.12
CA ARG A 180 -0.36 3.00 -7.47
C ARG A 180 -0.38 3.31 -8.96
N GLY A 181 -1.43 2.92 -9.67
CA GLY A 181 -1.67 3.32 -11.06
C GLY A 181 -1.88 4.82 -11.19
N ASP A 182 -1.86 5.29 -12.43
CA ASP A 182 -2.21 6.66 -12.74
C ASP A 182 -3.73 6.84 -12.55
N SER A 183 -4.15 8.02 -12.13
CA SER A 183 -5.55 8.34 -11.89
C SER A 183 -5.93 9.61 -12.62
N LYS A 184 -7.15 9.66 -13.16
CA LYS A 184 -7.71 10.87 -13.75
C LYS A 184 -8.10 11.88 -12.67
N LEU A 185 -8.17 13.14 -13.07
CA LEU A 185 -8.63 14.22 -12.21
C LEU A 185 -10.04 13.93 -11.68
N ASN A 186 -10.28 14.26 -10.42
CA ASN A 186 -11.56 14.10 -9.71
C ASN A 186 -12.00 12.64 -9.50
N THR A 187 -11.18 11.64 -9.81
CA THR A 187 -11.50 10.26 -9.45
C THR A 187 -11.42 10.06 -7.95
N ILE A 188 -12.28 9.17 -7.45
CA ILE A 188 -12.34 8.78 -6.04
C ILE A 188 -12.24 7.27 -5.98
N ARG A 189 -11.33 6.75 -5.15
CA ARG A 189 -11.22 5.33 -4.85
C ARG A 189 -11.38 5.10 -3.36
N ASN A 190 -12.34 4.25 -2.98
CA ASN A 190 -12.54 3.80 -1.62
C ASN A 190 -12.07 2.35 -1.48
N SER A 191 -11.25 2.09 -0.47
CA SER A 191 -10.77 0.74 -0.17
C SER A 191 -10.56 0.53 1.32
N ILE A 192 -10.67 -0.71 1.76
CA ILE A 192 -10.25 -1.08 3.11
C ILE A 192 -8.87 -1.71 2.98
N HIS A 193 -7.93 -1.15 3.70
CA HIS A 193 -6.54 -1.62 3.77
C HIS A 193 -6.35 -2.52 4.96
N PHE A 194 -5.64 -3.61 4.74
CA PHE A 194 -5.18 -4.54 5.75
C PHE A 194 -3.66 -4.65 5.63
N TYR A 195 -2.95 -4.49 6.73
CA TYR A 195 -1.51 -4.71 6.73
C TYR A 195 -1.04 -5.16 8.10
N SER A 196 -0.01 -5.97 8.10
CA SER A 196 0.78 -6.25 9.28
C SER A 196 2.19 -5.71 9.05
N ARG A 197 2.67 -4.92 9.98
CA ARG A 197 4.01 -4.35 9.90
C ARG A 197 4.66 -4.46 11.27
N GLU A 198 5.28 -5.60 11.50
CA GLU A 198 6.05 -5.80 12.70
C GLU A 198 7.53 -5.57 12.41
N ASN A 199 8.26 -5.13 13.44
CA ASN A 199 9.70 -5.02 13.36
C ASN A 199 10.31 -6.43 13.20
N PRO A 200 11.00 -6.74 12.06
CA PRO A 200 11.58 -8.06 11.84
C PRO A 200 12.73 -8.38 12.81
N PHE A 201 13.28 -7.36 13.46
CA PHE A 201 14.36 -7.49 14.45
C PHE A 201 13.85 -7.55 15.89
N LYS A 202 12.54 -7.59 16.10
CA LYS A 202 11.99 -7.80 17.44
C LYS A 202 12.28 -9.24 17.84
N VAL A 203 13.38 -9.42 18.53
CA VAL A 203 13.71 -10.70 19.18
C VAL A 203 12.63 -10.93 20.22
N ILE A 204 11.92 -12.04 20.11
CA ILE A 204 11.02 -12.53 21.16
C ILE A 204 11.95 -13.07 22.25
N ILE A 205 12.21 -12.25 23.25
CA ILE A 205 12.87 -12.67 24.48
C ILE A 205 11.81 -13.31 25.37
#